data_10242ffdc457eb4f41cac027d26d5c4e
#
_entry.id   10242ffdc457eb4f41cac027d26d5c4e
#
_cell.length_a   1.000
_cell.length_b   1.000
_cell.length_c   1.000
_cell.angle_alpha   90.00
_cell.angle_beta   90.00
_cell.angle_gamma   90.00
#
_symmetry.space_group_name_H-M   'P 1'
#
loop_
_entity.id
_entity.type
_entity.pdbx_description
1 polymer ?
#
loop_
_entity_poly.entity_id
_entity_poly.type
_entity_poly.pdbx_seq_one_letter_code
_entity_poly.pdbx_strand_id
1 'polypeptide(L)'
;MKGKHIFIITALISILTLSACGQKNDSATIATATDSTITKGDFEKQLKDRYGKDMLYEMMAQDVITKKYKVSDDAVNKELQKAKDQYGDQFKAVLENNRLKDEDDFKKQIKFKLAMNEAIKKSVTEKDVKDYYKPEIKASHILVSDENEANEIKKKLDAGASFEELAKQESQDIASKDKGGDLGYFGAGKMTPEFEKAAYKLKVGQISNPVKSPNGYHIIKLTDKKDLKPYDEVKDSIRKNIEEERLADPSYSQKLLQDELKKANIKINDSDLKDTFSHLSE
;
A
#
# COMPACT_ATOMS: atom_id res chain seq x y z
N MET A 1 -4.94 41.39 80.37
CA MET A 1 -5.51 42.24 79.34
C MET A 1 -4.67 42.11 78.11
N LYS A 2 -5.03 41.26 77.16
CA LYS A 2 -4.32 41.08 75.90
C LYS A 2 -5.41 40.93 74.81
N GLY A 3 -5.52 41.97 73.97
CA GLY A 3 -6.47 42.00 72.82
C GLY A 3 -5.96 41.10 71.70
N LYS A 4 -6.87 40.28 71.20
CA LYS A 4 -6.67 39.49 69.98
C LYS A 4 -7.20 40.30 68.82
N HIS A 5 -6.31 40.70 67.87
CA HIS A 5 -6.69 41.28 66.61
C HIS A 5 -7.04 40.15 65.65
N ILE A 6 -8.29 40.08 65.24
CA ILE A 6 -8.81 39.22 64.18
C ILE A 6 -8.69 40.00 62.87
N PHE A 7 -7.79 39.55 61.98
CA PHE A 7 -7.73 40.01 60.57
C PHE A 7 -8.83 39.30 59.78
N ILE A 8 -9.82 40.06 59.39
CA ILE A 8 -10.83 39.62 58.41
C ILE A 8 -10.26 39.97 57.03
N ILE A 9 -9.82 38.98 56.26
CA ILE A 9 -9.50 39.13 54.82
C ILE A 9 -10.79 39.02 54.02
N THR A 10 -11.29 40.17 53.57
CA THR A 10 -12.42 40.25 52.67
C THR A 10 -11.96 39.93 51.25
N ALA A 11 -12.22 38.73 50.77
CA ALA A 11 -12.00 38.35 49.40
C ALA A 11 -13.06 39.04 48.50
N LEU A 12 -12.61 40.01 47.73
CA LEU A 12 -13.43 40.58 46.62
C LEU A 12 -13.56 39.51 45.51
N ILE A 13 -14.75 38.94 45.42
CA ILE A 13 -15.12 38.15 44.26
C ILE A 13 -15.58 39.11 43.17
N SER A 14 -14.70 39.40 42.24
CA SER A 14 -15.05 40.12 41.01
C SER A 14 -15.71 39.13 40.04
N ILE A 15 -17.02 39.17 39.96
CA ILE A 15 -17.77 38.47 38.92
C ILE A 15 -17.60 39.25 37.62
N LEU A 16 -16.64 38.82 36.79
CA LEU A 16 -16.55 39.23 35.38
C LEU A 16 -17.48 38.32 34.55
N THR A 17 -18.67 38.85 34.25
CA THR A 17 -19.51 38.30 33.19
C THR A 17 -18.88 38.61 31.85
N LEU A 18 -18.14 37.66 31.29
CA LEU A 18 -17.66 37.72 29.93
C LEU A 18 -18.67 37.04 29.02
N SER A 19 -19.22 37.84 28.13
CA SER A 19 -20.06 37.43 27.01
C SER A 19 -19.39 36.34 26.20
N ALA A 20 -19.99 35.16 26.15
CA ALA A 20 -19.51 34.02 25.39
C ALA A 20 -19.83 34.22 23.90
N CYS A 21 -18.86 34.71 23.11
CA CYS A 21 -18.78 34.43 21.72
C CYS A 21 -17.65 33.41 21.53
N GLY A 22 -17.97 32.15 21.21
CA GLY A 22 -17.18 31.21 20.46
C GLY A 22 -15.72 30.90 20.89
N GLN A 23 -15.32 31.08 22.17
CA GLN A 23 -13.99 30.69 22.63
C GLN A 23 -14.03 29.21 23.05
N LYS A 24 -13.21 28.41 22.36
CA LYS A 24 -12.83 27.06 22.83
C LYS A 24 -12.37 27.20 24.28
N ASN A 25 -12.93 26.40 25.21
CA ASN A 25 -12.55 26.44 26.60
C ASN A 25 -11.20 25.72 26.82
N ASP A 26 -10.14 26.26 26.24
CA ASP A 26 -8.78 25.68 26.25
C ASP A 26 -8.18 25.68 27.68
N SER A 27 -8.72 26.50 28.57
CA SER A 27 -8.31 26.59 29.97
C SER A 27 -8.99 25.57 30.90
N ALA A 28 -9.92 24.75 30.37
CA ALA A 28 -10.55 23.71 31.16
C ALA A 28 -9.53 22.71 31.69
N THR A 29 -9.51 22.44 32.96
CA THR A 29 -8.62 21.48 33.60
C THR A 29 -9.06 20.07 33.29
N ILE A 30 -8.13 19.25 32.74
CA ILE A 30 -8.35 17.83 32.50
C ILE A 30 -7.87 17.00 33.71
N ALA A 31 -6.72 17.36 34.29
CA ALA A 31 -6.14 16.65 35.41
C ALA A 31 -5.37 17.60 36.31
N THR A 32 -5.35 17.32 37.63
CA THR A 32 -4.58 18.04 38.64
C THR A 32 -3.80 17.06 39.52
N ALA A 33 -2.62 17.46 39.91
CA ALA A 33 -1.83 16.86 41.00
C ALA A 33 -1.45 17.95 41.97
N THR A 34 -0.72 17.62 43.05
CA THR A 34 -0.37 18.56 44.12
C THR A 34 0.24 19.87 43.61
N ASP A 35 1.15 19.78 42.62
CA ASP A 35 1.88 20.93 42.09
C ASP A 35 1.80 21.05 40.57
N SER A 36 0.83 20.41 39.95
CA SER A 36 0.66 20.46 38.49
C SER A 36 -0.79 20.40 38.02
N THR A 37 -1.04 21.07 36.91
CA THR A 37 -2.35 21.08 36.26
C THR A 37 -2.15 20.91 34.76
N ILE A 38 -2.95 20.01 34.14
CA ILE A 38 -3.00 19.83 32.70
C ILE A 38 -4.31 20.41 32.19
N THR A 39 -4.20 21.40 31.32
CA THR A 39 -5.35 22.00 30.67
C THR A 39 -5.75 21.24 29.40
N LYS A 40 -6.99 21.42 28.95
CA LYS A 40 -7.47 20.89 27.67
C LYS A 40 -6.62 21.39 26.50
N GLY A 41 -6.26 22.68 26.49
CA GLY A 41 -5.44 23.27 25.45
C GLY A 41 -4.05 22.64 25.38
N ASP A 42 -3.37 22.43 26.53
CA ASP A 42 -2.06 21.77 26.58
C ASP A 42 -2.13 20.34 26.06
N PHE A 43 -3.17 19.60 26.43
CA PHE A 43 -3.39 18.23 26.01
C PHE A 43 -3.67 18.15 24.50
N GLU A 44 -4.60 18.96 23.99
CA GLU A 44 -4.93 19.01 22.57
C GLU A 44 -3.72 19.44 21.71
N LYS A 45 -2.94 20.42 22.21
CA LYS A 45 -1.70 20.83 21.55
C LYS A 45 -0.71 19.68 21.45
N GLN A 46 -0.45 18.95 22.54
CA GLN A 46 0.44 17.80 22.53
C GLN A 46 -0.03 16.67 21.60
N LEU A 47 -1.33 16.40 21.55
CA LEU A 47 -1.90 15.44 20.60
C LEU A 47 -1.70 15.90 19.15
N LYS A 48 -1.96 17.17 18.87
CA LYS A 48 -1.80 17.75 17.54
C LYS A 48 -0.33 17.74 17.11
N ASP A 49 0.59 18.13 17.99
CA ASP A 49 2.01 18.17 17.71
C ASP A 49 2.59 16.77 17.42
N ARG A 50 2.09 15.74 18.10
CA ARG A 50 2.61 14.37 17.95
C ARG A 50 1.94 13.56 16.84
N TYR A 51 0.64 13.71 16.68
CA TYR A 51 -0.18 12.84 15.84
C TYR A 51 -1.00 13.57 14.79
N GLY A 52 -1.02 14.91 14.85
CA GLY A 52 -1.97 15.70 14.04
C GLY A 52 -1.77 15.52 12.53
N LYS A 53 -0.53 15.45 12.07
CA LYS A 53 -0.24 15.28 10.63
C LYS A 53 -0.66 13.90 10.15
N ASP A 54 -0.30 12.85 10.88
CA ASP A 54 -0.66 11.47 10.50
C ASP A 54 -2.17 11.27 10.52
N MET A 55 -2.84 11.78 11.57
CA MET A 55 -4.28 11.71 11.69
C MET A 55 -5.00 12.48 10.58
N LEU A 56 -4.53 13.71 10.25
CA LEU A 56 -5.10 14.49 9.16
C LEU A 56 -4.91 13.78 7.81
N TYR A 57 -3.74 13.20 7.59
CA TYR A 57 -3.47 12.41 6.38
C TYR A 57 -4.45 11.24 6.27
N GLU A 58 -4.59 10.45 7.33
CA GLU A 58 -5.50 9.30 7.35
C GLU A 58 -6.97 9.71 7.13
N MET A 59 -7.42 10.73 7.83
CA MET A 59 -8.79 11.25 7.68
C MET A 59 -9.07 11.73 6.26
N MET A 60 -8.15 12.47 5.66
CA MET A 60 -8.30 12.95 4.28
C MET A 60 -8.22 11.81 3.27
N ALA A 61 -7.33 10.84 3.47
CA ALA A 61 -7.26 9.65 2.63
C ALA A 61 -8.58 8.87 2.63
N GLN A 62 -9.13 8.62 3.82
CA GLN A 62 -10.43 7.94 3.96
C GLN A 62 -11.55 8.73 3.29
N ASP A 63 -11.63 10.03 3.52
CA ASP A 63 -12.68 10.89 2.98
C ASP A 63 -12.61 10.99 1.45
N VAL A 64 -11.44 11.26 0.88
CA VAL A 64 -11.24 11.38 -0.57
C VAL A 64 -11.59 10.07 -1.27
N ILE A 65 -11.07 8.96 -0.79
CA ILE A 65 -11.25 7.66 -1.43
C ILE A 65 -12.69 7.18 -1.31
N THR A 66 -13.31 7.25 -0.12
CA THR A 66 -14.67 6.73 0.07
C THR A 66 -15.75 7.61 -0.57
N LYS A 67 -15.51 8.90 -0.77
CA LYS A 67 -16.40 9.78 -1.54
C LYS A 67 -16.33 9.52 -3.03
N LYS A 68 -15.14 9.26 -3.55
CA LYS A 68 -14.93 9.03 -4.98
C LYS A 68 -15.31 7.61 -5.42
N TYR A 69 -14.94 6.61 -4.64
CA TYR A 69 -15.16 5.21 -4.92
C TYR A 69 -16.20 4.64 -3.95
N LYS A 70 -17.47 4.87 -4.30
CA LYS A 70 -18.60 4.52 -3.43
C LYS A 70 -18.74 3.00 -3.29
N VAL A 71 -18.94 2.58 -2.05
CA VAL A 71 -19.21 1.20 -1.65
C VAL A 71 -20.56 1.17 -0.95
N SER A 72 -21.38 0.16 -1.24
CA SER A 72 -22.69 0.00 -0.56
C SER A 72 -22.51 -0.43 0.88
N ASP A 73 -23.45 -0.01 1.73
CA ASP A 73 -23.45 -0.43 3.13
C ASP A 73 -23.66 -1.95 3.27
N ASP A 74 -24.36 -2.58 2.32
CA ASP A 74 -24.49 -4.05 2.29
C ASP A 74 -23.14 -4.74 2.10
N ALA A 75 -22.28 -4.22 1.20
CA ALA A 75 -20.94 -4.78 1.02
C ALA A 75 -20.09 -4.62 2.30
N VAL A 76 -20.20 -3.48 2.97
CA VAL A 76 -19.50 -3.25 4.25
C VAL A 76 -20.02 -4.20 5.34
N ASN A 77 -21.33 -4.34 5.48
CA ASN A 77 -21.93 -5.23 6.47
C ASN A 77 -21.58 -6.71 6.20
N LYS A 78 -21.51 -7.12 4.95
CA LYS A 78 -21.08 -8.47 4.55
C LYS A 78 -19.64 -8.77 4.99
N GLU A 79 -18.71 -7.83 4.79
CA GLU A 79 -17.32 -7.99 5.23
C GLU A 79 -17.21 -7.94 6.77
N LEU A 80 -17.99 -7.09 7.45
CA LEU A 80 -18.08 -7.11 8.91
C LEU A 80 -18.55 -8.46 9.43
N GLN A 81 -19.61 -9.04 8.82
CA GLN A 81 -20.11 -10.35 9.24
C GLN A 81 -19.07 -11.44 9.04
N LYS A 82 -18.36 -11.45 7.90
CA LYS A 82 -17.26 -12.39 7.69
C LYS A 82 -16.18 -12.29 8.76
N ALA A 83 -15.80 -11.05 9.16
CA ALA A 83 -14.83 -10.87 10.24
C ALA A 83 -15.36 -11.40 11.58
N LYS A 84 -16.63 -11.15 11.90
CA LYS A 84 -17.26 -11.70 13.12
C LYS A 84 -17.31 -13.23 13.10
N ASP A 85 -17.66 -13.82 11.97
CA ASP A 85 -17.70 -15.28 11.82
C ASP A 85 -16.29 -15.89 11.95
N GLN A 86 -15.28 -15.22 11.42
CA GLN A 86 -13.88 -15.65 11.47
C GLN A 86 -13.28 -15.58 12.87
N TYR A 87 -13.55 -14.51 13.61
CA TYR A 87 -12.92 -14.28 14.92
C TYR A 87 -13.81 -14.69 16.11
N GLY A 88 -15.12 -14.89 15.90
CA GLY A 88 -16.05 -15.30 16.95
C GLY A 88 -15.92 -14.42 18.20
N ASP A 89 -15.78 -15.05 19.36
CA ASP A 89 -15.63 -14.36 20.66
C ASP A 89 -14.37 -13.47 20.74
N GLN A 90 -13.38 -13.68 19.87
CA GLN A 90 -12.15 -12.87 19.82
C GLN A 90 -12.34 -11.57 19.05
N PHE A 91 -13.49 -11.32 18.42
CA PHE A 91 -13.70 -10.12 17.62
C PHE A 91 -13.53 -8.82 18.45
N LYS A 92 -13.94 -8.82 19.72
CA LYS A 92 -13.70 -7.69 20.63
C LYS A 92 -12.20 -7.41 20.81
N ALA A 93 -11.38 -8.45 20.99
CA ALA A 93 -9.93 -8.29 21.09
C ALA A 93 -9.31 -7.78 19.77
N VAL A 94 -9.90 -8.14 18.62
CA VAL A 94 -9.49 -7.57 17.33
C VAL A 94 -9.73 -6.06 17.29
N LEU A 95 -10.86 -5.57 17.77
CA LEU A 95 -11.13 -4.12 17.85
C LEU A 95 -10.12 -3.43 18.76
N GLU A 96 -9.90 -3.95 19.98
CA GLU A 96 -8.99 -3.39 20.97
C GLU A 96 -7.53 -3.36 20.45
N ASN A 97 -7.04 -4.45 19.87
CA ASN A 97 -5.69 -4.55 19.31
C ASN A 97 -5.45 -3.57 18.14
N ASN A 98 -6.50 -3.27 17.38
CA ASN A 98 -6.45 -2.29 16.30
C ASN A 98 -6.83 -0.86 16.76
N ARG A 99 -6.97 -0.63 18.07
CA ARG A 99 -7.34 0.66 18.66
C ARG A 99 -8.64 1.23 18.11
N LEU A 100 -9.59 0.36 17.79
CA LEU A 100 -10.92 0.74 17.32
C LEU A 100 -11.87 0.79 18.50
N LYS A 101 -12.65 1.85 18.56
CA LYS A 101 -13.59 2.07 19.65
C LYS A 101 -14.74 1.06 19.62
N ASP A 102 -15.27 0.81 18.44
CA ASP A 102 -16.47 0.01 18.22
C ASP A 102 -16.53 -0.57 16.79
N GLU A 103 -17.64 -1.26 16.50
CA GLU A 103 -17.91 -1.81 15.17
C GLU A 103 -18.04 -0.73 14.09
N ASP A 104 -18.47 0.46 14.43
CA ASP A 104 -18.63 1.55 13.45
C ASP A 104 -17.26 2.06 12.97
N ASP A 105 -16.28 2.10 13.86
CA ASP A 105 -14.90 2.41 13.44
C ASP A 105 -14.33 1.28 12.56
N PHE A 106 -14.63 0.03 12.87
CA PHE A 106 -14.23 -1.09 12.02
C PHE A 106 -14.93 -1.04 10.64
N LYS A 107 -16.21 -0.68 10.59
CA LYS A 107 -16.93 -0.43 9.31
C LYS A 107 -16.28 0.66 8.47
N LYS A 108 -15.77 1.74 9.06
CA LYS A 108 -15.05 2.79 8.35
C LYS A 108 -13.78 2.22 7.68
N GLN A 109 -13.01 1.39 8.39
CA GLN A 109 -11.84 0.73 7.83
C GLN A 109 -12.21 -0.23 6.69
N ILE A 110 -13.25 -1.04 6.87
CA ILE A 110 -13.79 -1.91 5.79
C ILE A 110 -14.18 -1.06 4.58
N LYS A 111 -14.93 0.02 4.79
CA LYS A 111 -15.38 0.91 3.72
C LYS A 111 -14.21 1.50 2.94
N PHE A 112 -13.18 1.97 3.64
CA PHE A 112 -11.96 2.47 3.01
C PHE A 112 -11.24 1.39 2.20
N LYS A 113 -11.04 0.20 2.78
CA LYS A 113 -10.44 -0.95 2.09
C LYS A 113 -11.20 -1.32 0.80
N LEU A 114 -12.52 -1.43 0.88
CA LEU A 114 -13.35 -1.76 -0.28
C LEU A 114 -13.31 -0.65 -1.34
N ALA A 115 -13.32 0.61 -0.92
CA ALA A 115 -13.21 1.75 -1.82
C ALA A 115 -11.83 1.81 -2.51
N MET A 116 -10.75 1.47 -1.80
CA MET A 116 -9.42 1.31 -2.41
C MET A 116 -9.40 0.17 -3.44
N ASN A 117 -10.02 -0.96 -3.14
CA ASN A 117 -10.14 -2.06 -4.09
C ASN A 117 -10.89 -1.63 -5.36
N GLU A 118 -11.97 -0.87 -5.24
CA GLU A 118 -12.69 -0.30 -6.38
C GLU A 118 -11.84 0.73 -7.16
N ALA A 119 -11.02 1.52 -6.46
CA ALA A 119 -10.08 2.44 -7.09
C ALA A 119 -9.05 1.66 -7.94
N ILE A 120 -8.50 0.58 -7.40
CA ILE A 120 -7.53 -0.29 -8.08
C ILE A 120 -8.16 -0.91 -9.32
N LYS A 121 -9.36 -1.50 -9.21
CA LYS A 121 -10.07 -2.07 -10.37
C LYS A 121 -10.32 -1.03 -11.46
N LYS A 122 -10.80 0.16 -11.08
CA LYS A 122 -11.05 1.26 -12.03
C LYS A 122 -9.77 1.86 -12.62
N SER A 123 -8.62 1.62 -12.00
CA SER A 123 -7.32 2.05 -12.54
C SER A 123 -6.84 1.21 -13.72
N VAL A 124 -7.42 0.01 -13.94
CA VAL A 124 -7.06 -0.86 -15.06
C VAL A 124 -7.67 -0.31 -16.35
N THR A 125 -6.82 0.24 -17.18
CA THR A 125 -7.20 0.85 -18.47
C THR A 125 -7.27 -0.20 -19.59
N GLU A 126 -7.91 0.18 -20.69
CA GLU A 126 -7.90 -0.64 -21.92
C GLU A 126 -6.48 -0.76 -22.50
N LYS A 127 -5.63 0.25 -22.28
CA LYS A 127 -4.23 0.19 -22.66
C LYS A 127 -3.50 -0.89 -21.87
N ASP A 128 -3.71 -0.98 -20.56
CA ASP A 128 -3.10 -2.02 -19.72
C ASP A 128 -3.50 -3.41 -20.22
N VAL A 129 -4.79 -3.63 -20.52
CA VAL A 129 -5.27 -4.91 -21.05
C VAL A 129 -4.61 -5.25 -22.38
N LYS A 130 -4.42 -4.28 -23.27
CA LYS A 130 -3.72 -4.49 -24.56
C LYS A 130 -2.22 -4.76 -24.37
N ASP A 131 -1.57 -4.09 -23.42
CA ASP A 131 -0.16 -4.32 -23.11
C ASP A 131 0.09 -5.75 -22.58
N TYR A 132 -0.90 -6.30 -21.85
CA TYR A 132 -0.91 -7.67 -21.34
C TYR A 132 -1.44 -8.71 -22.34
N TYR A 133 -2.02 -8.28 -23.47
CA TYR A 133 -2.48 -9.17 -24.51
C TYR A 133 -1.32 -9.76 -25.28
N LYS A 134 -0.73 -10.81 -24.71
CA LYS A 134 0.42 -11.56 -25.24
C LYS A 134 0.18 -13.05 -25.04
N PRO A 135 0.75 -13.90 -25.93
CA PRO A 135 0.67 -15.34 -25.75
C PRO A 135 1.39 -15.79 -24.48
N GLU A 136 0.96 -16.87 -23.88
CA GLU A 136 1.80 -17.56 -22.91
C GLU A 136 3.04 -18.13 -23.59
N ILE A 137 4.18 -17.93 -22.96
CA ILE A 137 5.48 -18.44 -23.42
C ILE A 137 6.08 -19.37 -22.38
N LYS A 138 6.86 -20.34 -22.83
CA LYS A 138 7.65 -21.22 -21.97
C LYS A 138 9.13 -20.85 -22.14
N ALA A 139 9.80 -20.64 -21.01
CA ALA A 139 11.21 -20.31 -21.04
C ALA A 139 11.99 -21.07 -19.97
N SER A 140 13.28 -21.25 -20.24
CA SER A 140 14.26 -21.60 -19.23
C SER A 140 15.20 -20.44 -18.97
N HIS A 141 15.75 -20.35 -17.75
CA HIS A 141 16.74 -19.32 -17.44
C HIS A 141 17.91 -19.84 -16.62
N ILE A 142 19.02 -19.09 -16.67
CA ILE A 142 20.16 -19.18 -15.77
C ILE A 142 20.25 -17.84 -15.06
N LEU A 143 20.20 -17.82 -13.74
CA LEU A 143 20.31 -16.63 -12.91
C LEU A 143 21.66 -16.62 -12.21
N VAL A 144 22.40 -15.52 -12.34
CA VAL A 144 23.65 -15.28 -11.61
C VAL A 144 23.70 -13.86 -11.06
N SER A 145 24.55 -13.59 -10.08
CA SER A 145 24.63 -12.27 -9.45
C SER A 145 25.51 -11.28 -10.21
N ASP A 146 26.47 -11.76 -11.01
CA ASP A 146 27.50 -10.95 -11.66
C ASP A 146 27.39 -10.95 -13.17
N GLU A 147 27.63 -9.79 -13.79
CA GLU A 147 27.56 -9.60 -15.24
C GLU A 147 28.65 -10.37 -16.01
N ASN A 148 29.87 -10.45 -15.45
CA ASN A 148 30.95 -11.16 -16.09
C ASN A 148 30.67 -12.65 -16.09
N GLU A 149 30.13 -13.21 -14.99
CA GLU A 149 29.69 -14.61 -14.92
C GLU A 149 28.62 -14.90 -15.99
N ALA A 150 27.59 -14.03 -16.09
CA ALA A 150 26.57 -14.16 -17.12
C ALA A 150 27.16 -14.14 -18.55
N ASN A 151 28.13 -13.26 -18.80
CA ASN A 151 28.82 -13.20 -20.10
C ASN A 151 29.65 -14.45 -20.38
N GLU A 152 30.32 -15.03 -19.38
CA GLU A 152 31.07 -16.27 -19.54
C GLU A 152 30.13 -17.45 -19.84
N ILE A 153 29.01 -17.56 -19.17
CA ILE A 153 27.98 -18.56 -19.46
C ILE A 153 27.45 -18.37 -20.88
N LYS A 154 27.16 -17.13 -21.28
CA LYS A 154 26.70 -16.84 -22.65
C LYS A 154 27.73 -17.30 -23.70
N LYS A 155 29.03 -17.07 -23.50
CA LYS A 155 30.10 -17.57 -24.39
C LYS A 155 30.11 -19.10 -24.47
N LYS A 156 29.96 -19.80 -23.33
CA LYS A 156 29.85 -21.27 -23.30
C LYS A 156 28.66 -21.76 -24.14
N LEU A 157 27.50 -21.11 -23.98
CA LEU A 157 26.28 -21.40 -24.73
C LEU A 157 26.44 -21.14 -26.23
N ASP A 158 27.11 -20.04 -26.62
CA ASP A 158 27.42 -19.74 -28.03
C ASP A 158 28.40 -20.71 -28.64
N ALA A 159 29.25 -21.33 -27.82
CA ALA A 159 30.17 -22.42 -28.23
C ALA A 159 29.47 -23.79 -28.25
N GLY A 160 28.16 -23.89 -27.98
CA GLY A 160 27.38 -25.11 -28.10
C GLY A 160 27.23 -25.92 -26.81
N ALA A 161 27.57 -25.35 -25.63
CA ALA A 161 27.32 -26.03 -24.37
C ALA A 161 25.80 -26.20 -24.11
N SER A 162 25.42 -27.24 -23.37
CA SER A 162 24.02 -27.48 -23.00
C SER A 162 23.52 -26.43 -22.03
N PHE A 163 22.40 -25.78 -22.40
CA PHE A 163 21.73 -24.80 -21.54
C PHE A 163 21.28 -25.43 -20.22
N GLU A 164 20.70 -26.60 -20.29
CA GLU A 164 20.14 -27.35 -19.18
C GLU A 164 21.24 -27.75 -18.17
N GLU A 165 22.42 -28.14 -18.68
CA GLU A 165 23.55 -28.49 -17.82
C GLU A 165 24.18 -27.27 -17.16
N LEU A 166 24.36 -26.18 -17.90
CA LEU A 166 24.83 -24.92 -17.32
C LEU A 166 23.83 -24.36 -16.28
N ALA A 167 22.52 -24.49 -16.52
CA ALA A 167 21.53 -24.09 -15.54
C ALA A 167 21.68 -24.86 -14.22
N LYS A 168 21.90 -26.19 -14.28
CA LYS A 168 22.10 -27.01 -13.08
C LYS A 168 23.39 -26.66 -12.33
N GLN A 169 24.44 -26.33 -13.05
CA GLN A 169 25.76 -26.07 -12.46
C GLN A 169 25.89 -24.63 -11.94
N GLU A 170 25.47 -23.65 -12.72
CA GLU A 170 25.80 -22.25 -12.51
C GLU A 170 24.61 -21.41 -12.00
N SER A 171 23.34 -21.86 -12.20
CA SER A 171 22.20 -21.04 -11.81
C SER A 171 22.04 -20.96 -10.29
N GLN A 172 21.77 -19.73 -9.82
CA GLN A 172 21.44 -19.42 -8.42
C GLN A 172 19.94 -19.53 -8.15
N ASP A 173 19.09 -19.74 -9.18
CA ASP A 173 17.66 -19.96 -8.97
C ASP A 173 17.38 -21.42 -8.54
N ILE A 174 17.23 -21.60 -7.24
CA ILE A 174 16.98 -22.92 -6.63
C ILE A 174 15.68 -23.56 -7.14
N ALA A 175 14.68 -22.75 -7.52
CA ALA A 175 13.37 -23.25 -7.92
C ALA A 175 13.40 -23.96 -9.29
N SER A 176 14.29 -23.54 -10.20
CA SER A 176 14.35 -24.05 -11.58
C SER A 176 15.67 -24.75 -11.95
N LYS A 177 16.77 -24.48 -11.23
CA LYS A 177 18.10 -24.99 -11.62
C LYS A 177 18.14 -26.51 -11.86
N ASP A 178 17.56 -27.31 -10.98
CA ASP A 178 17.57 -28.78 -11.05
C ASP A 178 16.71 -29.31 -12.20
N LYS A 179 15.80 -28.45 -12.73
CA LYS A 179 14.98 -28.73 -13.92
C LYS A 179 15.61 -28.14 -15.19
N GLY A 180 16.90 -27.83 -15.17
CA GLY A 180 17.59 -27.19 -16.31
C GLY A 180 17.14 -25.76 -16.56
N GLY A 181 16.70 -25.06 -15.51
CA GLY A 181 16.22 -23.68 -15.57
C GLY A 181 14.77 -23.53 -16.05
N ASP A 182 14.00 -24.62 -16.23
CA ASP A 182 12.62 -24.56 -16.76
C ASP A 182 11.66 -23.85 -15.78
N LEU A 183 11.08 -22.74 -16.26
CA LEU A 183 10.10 -21.92 -15.53
C LEU A 183 8.65 -22.31 -15.82
N GLY A 184 8.44 -23.25 -16.76
CA GLY A 184 7.09 -23.55 -17.26
C GLY A 184 6.51 -22.43 -18.14
N TYR A 185 5.20 -22.50 -18.41
CA TYR A 185 4.49 -21.46 -19.14
C TYR A 185 4.13 -20.29 -18.22
N PHE A 186 4.28 -19.09 -18.72
CA PHE A 186 3.85 -17.86 -18.06
C PHE A 186 3.33 -16.84 -19.07
N GLY A 187 2.39 -16.01 -18.62
CA GLY A 187 1.86 -14.88 -19.38
C GLY A 187 2.47 -13.55 -18.94
N ALA A 188 2.01 -12.45 -19.50
CA ALA A 188 2.42 -11.10 -19.13
C ALA A 188 2.14 -10.81 -17.65
N GLY A 189 3.02 -10.04 -17.00
CA GLY A 189 2.94 -9.64 -15.60
C GLY A 189 3.41 -10.67 -14.56
N LYS A 190 3.88 -11.84 -15.01
CA LYS A 190 4.30 -12.92 -14.09
C LYS A 190 5.78 -12.91 -13.74
N MET A 191 6.59 -12.21 -14.51
CA MET A 191 8.03 -12.09 -14.32
C MET A 191 8.40 -10.60 -14.17
N THR A 192 9.65 -10.31 -13.80
CA THR A 192 10.13 -8.92 -13.78
C THR A 192 10.03 -8.29 -15.17
N PRO A 193 9.75 -6.97 -15.27
CA PRO A 193 9.58 -6.29 -16.56
C PRO A 193 10.73 -6.49 -17.53
N GLU A 194 11.98 -6.48 -17.03
CA GLU A 194 13.20 -6.65 -17.81
C GLU A 194 13.29 -8.06 -18.41
N PHE A 195 12.96 -9.07 -17.58
CA PHE A 195 12.91 -10.46 -18.00
C PHE A 195 11.87 -10.67 -19.09
N GLU A 196 10.62 -10.23 -18.85
CA GLU A 196 9.52 -10.38 -19.82
C GLU A 196 9.84 -9.68 -21.14
N LYS A 197 10.32 -8.43 -21.08
CA LYS A 197 10.70 -7.67 -22.26
C LYS A 197 11.74 -8.40 -23.11
N ALA A 198 12.67 -9.09 -22.49
CA ALA A 198 13.67 -9.88 -23.19
C ALA A 198 13.06 -11.19 -23.73
N ALA A 199 12.34 -11.94 -22.89
CA ALA A 199 11.76 -13.23 -23.26
C ALA A 199 10.79 -13.12 -24.45
N TYR A 200 9.91 -12.12 -24.46
CA TYR A 200 8.95 -11.90 -25.56
C TYR A 200 9.58 -11.46 -26.88
N LYS A 201 10.85 -11.02 -26.89
CA LYS A 201 11.60 -10.69 -28.11
C LYS A 201 12.26 -11.90 -28.75
N LEU A 202 12.41 -12.99 -28.00
CA LEU A 202 13.08 -14.19 -28.50
C LEU A 202 12.16 -14.98 -29.44
N LYS A 203 12.78 -15.68 -30.37
CA LYS A 203 12.15 -16.77 -31.14
C LYS A 203 12.31 -18.07 -30.34
N VAL A 204 11.42 -19.03 -30.58
CA VAL A 204 11.54 -20.36 -29.96
C VAL A 204 12.90 -20.97 -30.33
N GLY A 205 13.62 -21.46 -29.32
CA GLY A 205 14.99 -21.96 -29.40
C GLY A 205 16.08 -20.89 -29.21
N GLN A 206 15.76 -19.62 -29.26
CA GLN A 206 16.73 -18.54 -29.13
C GLN A 206 17.12 -18.29 -27.69
N ILE A 207 18.38 -17.93 -27.44
CA ILE A 207 18.95 -17.56 -26.13
C ILE A 207 19.24 -16.06 -26.14
N SER A 208 18.88 -15.38 -25.05
CA SER A 208 19.14 -13.95 -24.86
C SER A 208 20.62 -13.65 -24.59
N ASN A 209 21.00 -12.39 -24.73
CA ASN A 209 22.14 -11.85 -24.00
C ASN A 209 21.81 -11.75 -22.49
N PRO A 210 22.82 -11.53 -21.61
CA PRO A 210 22.55 -11.27 -20.21
C PRO A 210 21.55 -10.12 -20.01
N VAL A 211 20.53 -10.36 -19.20
CA VAL A 211 19.44 -9.43 -18.90
C VAL A 211 19.50 -9.06 -17.43
N LYS A 212 19.78 -7.80 -17.12
CA LYS A 212 19.82 -7.31 -15.74
C LYS A 212 18.41 -7.16 -15.19
N SER A 213 18.19 -7.61 -13.94
CA SER A 213 16.98 -7.40 -13.15
C SER A 213 17.35 -7.07 -11.70
N PRO A 214 16.39 -6.75 -10.83
CA PRO A 214 16.64 -6.63 -9.38
C PRO A 214 17.22 -7.90 -8.72
N ASN A 215 16.98 -9.07 -9.33
CA ASN A 215 17.43 -10.37 -8.79
C ASN A 215 18.84 -10.77 -9.26
N GLY A 216 19.45 -10.03 -10.19
CA GLY A 216 20.74 -10.38 -10.80
C GLY A 216 20.67 -10.35 -12.32
N TYR A 217 21.47 -11.19 -12.97
CA TYR A 217 21.57 -11.30 -14.43
C TYR A 217 20.96 -12.63 -14.88
N HIS A 218 20.06 -12.57 -15.83
CA HIS A 218 19.40 -13.73 -16.43
C HIS A 218 19.91 -13.99 -17.83
N ILE A 219 20.16 -15.24 -18.16
CA ILE A 219 20.27 -15.72 -19.54
C ILE A 219 19.00 -16.54 -19.80
N ILE A 220 18.23 -16.17 -20.82
CA ILE A 220 16.88 -16.67 -21.06
C ILE A 220 16.87 -17.45 -22.37
N LYS A 221 16.32 -18.67 -22.35
CA LYS A 221 16.06 -19.48 -23.56
C LYS A 221 14.55 -19.63 -23.72
N LEU A 222 13.98 -19.11 -24.80
CA LEU A 222 12.59 -19.36 -25.12
C LEU A 222 12.42 -20.76 -25.67
N THR A 223 11.65 -21.61 -24.99
CA THR A 223 11.50 -23.03 -25.36
C THR A 223 10.21 -23.33 -26.08
N ASP A 224 9.14 -22.55 -25.82
CA ASP A 224 7.86 -22.70 -26.51
C ASP A 224 7.02 -21.41 -26.45
N LYS A 225 6.00 -21.32 -27.28
CA LYS A 225 5.07 -20.21 -27.35
C LYS A 225 3.69 -20.70 -27.81
N LYS A 226 2.68 -20.49 -26.95
CA LYS A 226 1.30 -20.85 -27.31
C LYS A 226 0.70 -19.89 -28.34
N ASP A 227 -0.30 -20.36 -29.04
CA ASP A 227 -1.10 -19.51 -29.93
C ASP A 227 -1.85 -18.46 -29.10
N LEU A 228 -1.92 -17.25 -29.64
CA LEU A 228 -2.66 -16.16 -29.03
C LEU A 228 -4.14 -16.31 -29.36
N LYS A 229 -4.97 -16.48 -28.34
CA LYS A 229 -6.42 -16.52 -28.52
C LYS A 229 -6.96 -15.15 -28.95
N PRO A 230 -8.13 -15.10 -29.64
CA PRO A 230 -8.77 -13.84 -30.00
C PRO A 230 -8.94 -12.90 -28.78
N TYR A 231 -8.68 -11.61 -29.01
CA TYR A 231 -8.68 -10.61 -27.93
C TYR A 231 -10.00 -10.60 -27.12
N ASP A 232 -11.11 -10.66 -27.83
CA ASP A 232 -12.44 -10.62 -27.19
C ASP A 232 -12.74 -11.82 -26.28
N GLU A 233 -12.08 -12.95 -26.50
CA GLU A 233 -12.23 -14.13 -25.65
C GLU A 233 -11.43 -14.03 -24.34
N VAL A 234 -10.37 -13.20 -24.29
CA VAL A 234 -9.42 -13.19 -23.18
C VAL A 234 -9.32 -11.85 -22.45
N LYS A 235 -9.84 -10.75 -23.02
CA LYS A 235 -9.69 -9.40 -22.45
C LYS A 235 -10.20 -9.28 -21.01
N ASP A 236 -11.33 -9.92 -20.68
CA ASP A 236 -11.90 -9.86 -19.34
C ASP A 236 -11.05 -10.66 -18.33
N SER A 237 -10.52 -11.80 -18.77
CA SER A 237 -9.58 -12.59 -17.97
C SER A 237 -8.26 -11.84 -17.73
N ILE A 238 -7.73 -11.17 -18.77
CA ILE A 238 -6.53 -10.35 -18.64
C ILE A 238 -6.78 -9.20 -17.67
N ARG A 239 -7.90 -8.48 -17.79
CA ARG A 239 -8.29 -7.40 -16.89
C ARG A 239 -8.31 -7.88 -15.45
N LYS A 240 -8.98 -9.00 -15.20
CA LYS A 240 -9.05 -9.60 -13.87
C LYS A 240 -7.67 -9.96 -13.30
N ASN A 241 -6.79 -10.52 -14.11
CA ASN A 241 -5.42 -10.83 -13.69
C ASN A 241 -4.64 -9.57 -13.28
N ILE A 242 -4.77 -8.48 -14.05
CA ILE A 242 -4.14 -7.19 -13.72
C ILE A 242 -4.72 -6.63 -12.41
N GLU A 243 -6.04 -6.71 -12.21
CA GLU A 243 -6.70 -6.29 -10.98
C GLU A 243 -6.16 -7.06 -9.77
N GLU A 244 -6.09 -8.40 -9.87
CA GLU A 244 -5.57 -9.27 -8.80
C GLU A 244 -4.09 -8.96 -8.50
N GLU A 245 -3.27 -8.75 -9.52
CA GLU A 245 -1.86 -8.37 -9.36
C GLU A 245 -1.72 -7.03 -8.64
N ARG A 246 -2.45 -6.00 -9.08
CA ARG A 246 -2.45 -4.68 -8.44
C ARG A 246 -2.99 -4.70 -7.01
N LEU A 247 -4.00 -5.53 -6.73
CA LEU A 247 -4.55 -5.72 -5.38
C LEU A 247 -3.56 -6.41 -4.44
N ALA A 248 -2.71 -7.29 -4.98
CA ALA A 248 -1.69 -7.99 -4.22
C ALA A 248 -0.41 -7.16 -4.01
N ASP A 249 -0.25 -6.02 -4.71
CA ASP A 249 0.91 -5.14 -4.60
C ASP A 249 0.64 -3.94 -3.67
N PRO A 250 1.20 -3.93 -2.44
CA PRO A 250 1.04 -2.80 -1.52
C PRO A 250 1.64 -1.50 -2.07
N SER A 251 2.70 -1.58 -2.88
CA SER A 251 3.36 -0.39 -3.44
C SER A 251 2.48 0.29 -4.47
N TYR A 252 1.77 -0.50 -5.29
CA TYR A 252 0.77 0.01 -6.21
C TYR A 252 -0.37 0.72 -5.49
N SER A 253 -0.90 0.09 -4.43
CA SER A 253 -1.99 0.66 -3.62
C SER A 253 -1.58 2.00 -2.98
N GLN A 254 -0.37 2.07 -2.44
CA GLN A 254 0.18 3.30 -1.85
C GLN A 254 0.34 4.40 -2.89
N LYS A 255 0.91 4.07 -4.06
CA LYS A 255 1.07 5.03 -5.15
C LYS A 255 -0.26 5.55 -5.67
N LEU A 256 -1.24 4.66 -5.87
CA LEU A 256 -2.58 5.05 -6.30
C LEU A 256 -3.24 6.00 -5.30
N LEU A 257 -3.14 5.72 -3.99
CA LEU A 257 -3.65 6.60 -2.95
C LEU A 257 -2.99 7.98 -3.02
N GLN A 258 -1.66 8.05 -3.14
CA GLN A 258 -0.94 9.31 -3.28
C GLN A 258 -1.40 10.09 -4.52
N ASP A 259 -1.56 9.42 -5.66
CA ASP A 259 -2.04 10.05 -6.90
C ASP A 259 -3.48 10.59 -6.77
N GLU A 260 -4.34 9.89 -6.03
CA GLU A 260 -5.71 10.34 -5.76
C GLU A 260 -5.72 11.55 -4.81
N LEU A 261 -4.87 11.58 -3.79
CA LEU A 261 -4.73 12.71 -2.88
C LEU A 261 -4.15 13.95 -3.59
N LYS A 262 -3.15 13.77 -4.49
CA LYS A 262 -2.65 14.86 -5.35
C LYS A 262 -3.77 15.50 -6.17
N LYS A 263 -4.65 14.69 -6.76
CA LYS A 263 -5.78 15.16 -7.57
C LYS A 263 -6.88 15.84 -6.76
N ALA A 264 -6.95 15.60 -5.45
CA ALA A 264 -8.02 16.10 -4.60
C ALA A 264 -7.90 17.60 -4.24
N ASN A 265 -6.80 18.28 -4.61
CA ASN A 265 -6.56 19.71 -4.35
C ASN A 265 -6.79 20.08 -2.87
N ILE A 266 -6.18 19.31 -1.95
CA ILE A 266 -6.34 19.47 -0.51
C ILE A 266 -5.78 20.83 -0.06
N LYS A 267 -6.60 21.60 0.67
CA LYS A 267 -6.19 22.87 1.28
C LYS A 267 -6.18 22.72 2.79
N ILE A 268 -5.06 23.04 3.42
CA ILE A 268 -4.92 23.01 4.87
C ILE A 268 -4.91 24.45 5.37
N ASN A 269 -5.87 24.75 6.26
CA ASN A 269 -6.00 26.08 6.84
C ASN A 269 -5.28 26.24 8.19
N ASP A 270 -4.85 25.11 8.78
CA ASP A 270 -4.14 25.06 10.05
C ASP A 270 -2.63 25.17 9.81
N SER A 271 -1.98 26.17 10.41
CA SER A 271 -0.54 26.46 10.22
C SER A 271 0.38 25.34 10.69
N ASP A 272 0.00 24.63 11.75
CA ASP A 272 0.83 23.58 12.35
C ASP A 272 0.79 22.30 11.53
N LEU A 273 -0.27 22.12 10.74
CA LEU A 273 -0.52 20.94 9.91
C LEU A 273 -0.24 21.17 8.41
N LYS A 274 0.17 22.38 8.01
CA LYS A 274 0.34 22.79 6.60
C LYS A 274 1.19 21.84 5.76
N ASP A 275 2.18 21.18 6.38
CA ASP A 275 3.14 20.32 5.69
C ASP A 275 2.71 18.83 5.65
N THR A 276 1.48 18.50 6.06
CA THR A 276 0.97 17.10 6.10
C THR A 276 1.09 16.39 4.74
N PHE A 277 0.88 17.11 3.64
CA PHE A 277 0.91 16.56 2.29
C PHE A 277 2.08 17.05 1.44
N SER A 278 3.14 17.63 2.05
CA SER A 278 4.29 18.16 1.32
C SER A 278 5.01 17.09 0.48
N HIS A 279 5.10 15.86 1.01
CA HIS A 279 5.68 14.72 0.31
C HIS A 279 4.93 14.27 -0.96
N LEU A 280 3.70 14.74 -1.17
CA LEU A 280 2.95 14.47 -2.40
C LEU A 280 3.38 15.40 -3.55
N SER A 281 4.15 16.44 -3.27
CA SER A 281 4.58 17.43 -4.27
C SER A 281 5.89 17.05 -4.97
N GLU A 282 6.57 16.06 -4.45
CA GLU A 282 7.78 15.46 -5.03
C GLU A 282 7.40 14.30 -5.98
#